data_495b35a3524a99ff81fddc98e649d586
#
_entry.id   495b35a3524a99ff81fddc98e649d586
#
_cell.length_a   1.000
_cell.length_b   1.000
_cell.length_c   1.000
_cell.angle_alpha   90.00
_cell.angle_beta   90.00
_cell.angle_gamma   90.00
#
_symmetry.space_group_name_H-M   'P 1'
#
loop_
_entity.id
_entity.type
_entity.pdbx_description
1 polymer ?
#
loop_
_entity_poly.entity_id
_entity_poly.type
_entity_poly.pdbx_seq_one_letter_code
_entity_poly.pdbx_strand_id
1 'polypeptide(L)'
;TSRNKANRIYLEDATKREEKKLERLKKRYGSHPSRRERQELELVEERVKALHNVKDTIDREEPWPDGDGIQRQLLSLDTSGKHVTAAVAQGNVDTADHVGVIVPGLYSNVATNLGKYDDDAKVMGANVRKHSNGESVAMISYLGYEAPQNIAEVADIGYAQKGADKLAGFLNGLDASREAGPAGDAHISVAGHSFGSTTAGIALTKVNPGVVDDLIQFGSPGAGVQDVSEFKLEKGHAWVSATDIEQDRVQGMGDDLRFGKDPAKMPGYNHLSGDVGDKIDESQPYAFQKHGGYFNEGSKALDDISKVIAGRGKK
;
A
#
# COMPACT_ATOMS: atom_id res chain seq x y z
N THR A 1 -16.85 6.71 7.53
CA THR A 1 -17.40 6.85 8.86
C THR A 1 -18.26 5.69 9.31
N SER A 2 -19.36 5.30 8.67
CA SER A 2 -20.10 4.07 9.04
C SER A 2 -19.27 2.82 8.83
N ARG A 3 -18.53 2.74 7.74
CA ARG A 3 -17.58 1.67 7.43
C ARG A 3 -16.49 1.58 8.50
N ASN A 4 -15.86 2.70 8.86
CA ASN A 4 -14.84 2.73 9.92
C ASN A 4 -15.41 2.22 11.26
N LYS A 5 -16.61 2.66 11.63
CA LYS A 5 -17.26 2.19 12.87
C LYS A 5 -17.54 0.68 12.84
N ALA A 6 -18.08 0.17 11.74
CA ALA A 6 -18.35 -1.26 11.58
C ALA A 6 -17.05 -2.09 11.63
N ASN A 7 -16.00 -1.64 10.96
CA ASN A 7 -14.71 -2.32 10.95
C ASN A 7 -14.03 -2.29 12.34
N ARG A 8 -14.18 -1.23 13.12
CA ARG A 8 -13.67 -1.18 14.50
C ARG A 8 -14.39 -2.17 15.41
N ILE A 9 -15.70 -2.31 15.29
CA ILE A 9 -16.48 -3.34 16.01
C ILE A 9 -16.02 -4.73 15.60
N TYR A 10 -15.87 -4.97 14.29
CA TYR A 10 -15.36 -6.25 13.78
C TYR A 10 -13.95 -6.58 14.30
N LEU A 11 -13.06 -5.56 14.36
CA LEU A 11 -11.72 -5.70 14.91
C LEU A 11 -11.74 -6.20 16.35
N GLU A 12 -12.57 -5.61 17.20
CA GLU A 12 -12.71 -6.03 18.59
C GLU A 12 -13.17 -7.48 18.70
N ASP A 13 -14.19 -7.86 17.94
CA ASP A 13 -14.72 -9.22 17.94
C ASP A 13 -13.73 -10.24 17.37
N ALA A 14 -13.04 -9.89 16.28
CA ALA A 14 -12.01 -10.73 15.66
C ALA A 14 -10.82 -10.94 16.62
N THR A 15 -10.38 -9.88 17.30
CA THR A 15 -9.31 -9.94 18.30
C THR A 15 -9.66 -10.90 19.43
N LYS A 16 -10.85 -10.76 20.01
CA LYS A 16 -11.32 -11.67 21.08
C LYS A 16 -11.40 -13.13 20.62
N ARG A 17 -11.85 -13.38 19.39
CA ARG A 17 -11.92 -14.75 18.83
C ARG A 17 -10.53 -15.37 18.65
N GLU A 18 -9.59 -14.63 18.05
CA GLU A 18 -8.23 -15.13 17.81
C GLU A 18 -7.46 -15.32 19.14
N GLU A 19 -7.58 -14.41 20.10
CA GLU A 19 -6.98 -14.55 21.43
C GLU A 19 -7.50 -15.79 22.17
N LYS A 20 -8.82 -16.03 22.16
CA LYS A 20 -9.42 -17.23 22.75
C LYS A 20 -8.96 -18.51 22.03
N LYS A 21 -8.81 -18.44 20.70
CA LYS A 21 -8.27 -19.56 19.92
C LYS A 21 -6.84 -19.87 20.32
N LEU A 22 -5.99 -18.84 20.45
CA LEU A 22 -4.59 -18.98 20.85
C LEU A 22 -4.48 -19.60 22.26
N GLU A 23 -5.22 -19.09 23.22
CA GLU A 23 -5.25 -19.60 24.58
C GLU A 23 -5.65 -21.09 24.62
N ARG A 24 -6.70 -21.45 23.88
CA ARG A 24 -7.18 -22.83 23.77
C ARG A 24 -6.14 -23.76 23.15
N LEU A 25 -5.43 -23.33 22.10
CA LEU A 25 -4.38 -24.10 21.45
C LEU A 25 -3.17 -24.28 22.37
N LYS A 26 -2.72 -23.22 23.06
CA LYS A 26 -1.63 -23.30 24.05
C LYS A 26 -1.96 -24.30 25.16
N LYS A 27 -3.19 -24.29 25.67
CA LYS A 27 -3.65 -25.25 26.67
C LYS A 27 -3.70 -26.68 26.14
N ARG A 28 -4.15 -26.85 24.87
CA ARG A 28 -4.28 -28.16 24.22
C ARG A 28 -2.93 -28.81 23.93
N TYR A 29 -1.96 -28.05 23.43
CA TYR A 29 -0.69 -28.58 22.96
C TYR A 29 0.40 -28.63 24.06
N GLY A 30 0.20 -27.94 25.17
CA GLY A 30 1.10 -27.96 26.31
C GLY A 30 2.50 -27.44 25.99
N SER A 31 3.51 -27.93 26.74
CA SER A 31 4.89 -27.44 26.68
C SER A 31 5.75 -28.06 25.58
N HIS A 32 5.29 -29.14 24.93
CA HIS A 32 6.06 -29.88 23.93
C HIS A 32 5.26 -30.13 22.66
N PRO A 33 4.82 -29.06 21.95
CA PRO A 33 4.04 -29.23 20.73
C PRO A 33 4.88 -29.87 19.62
N SER A 34 4.25 -30.70 18.80
CA SER A 34 4.82 -31.22 17.58
C SER A 34 5.13 -30.08 16.58
N ARG A 35 5.89 -30.38 15.53
CA ARG A 35 6.20 -29.40 14.49
C ARG A 35 4.94 -28.75 13.89
N ARG A 36 3.91 -29.54 13.59
CA ARG A 36 2.64 -29.05 13.03
C ARG A 36 1.89 -28.15 14.01
N GLU A 37 1.84 -28.56 15.28
CA GLU A 37 1.18 -27.77 16.32
C GLU A 37 1.89 -26.44 16.58
N ARG A 38 3.23 -26.43 16.54
CA ARG A 38 4.00 -25.16 16.59
C ARG A 38 3.66 -24.24 15.44
N GLN A 39 3.61 -24.75 14.20
CA GLN A 39 3.23 -23.96 13.03
C GLN A 39 1.82 -23.37 13.17
N GLU A 40 0.88 -24.13 13.72
CA GLU A 40 -0.47 -23.61 13.99
C GLU A 40 -0.47 -22.54 15.08
N LEU A 41 0.28 -22.74 16.17
CA LEU A 41 0.45 -21.71 17.22
C LEU A 41 1.07 -20.43 16.66
N GLU A 42 2.17 -20.53 15.91
CA GLU A 42 2.87 -19.39 15.31
C GLU A 42 1.95 -18.59 14.38
N LEU A 43 1.13 -19.27 13.59
CA LEU A 43 0.17 -18.62 12.70
C LEU A 43 -0.91 -17.86 13.50
N VAL A 44 -1.46 -18.46 14.55
CA VAL A 44 -2.48 -17.79 15.37
C VAL A 44 -1.88 -16.65 16.20
N GLU A 45 -0.64 -16.80 16.67
CA GLU A 45 0.11 -15.72 17.35
C GLU A 45 0.35 -14.53 16.41
N GLU A 46 0.74 -14.82 15.14
CA GLU A 46 0.90 -13.79 14.12
C GLU A 46 -0.43 -13.06 13.83
N ARG A 47 -1.54 -13.79 13.74
CA ARG A 47 -2.87 -13.20 13.53
C ARG A 47 -3.31 -12.32 14.69
N VAL A 48 -3.08 -12.73 15.93
CA VAL A 48 -3.33 -11.92 17.12
C VAL A 48 -2.48 -10.65 17.10
N LYS A 49 -1.18 -10.79 16.80
CA LYS A 49 -0.28 -9.66 16.68
C LYS A 49 -0.72 -8.68 15.59
N ALA A 50 -1.18 -9.19 14.44
CA ALA A 50 -1.70 -8.37 13.36
C ALA A 50 -2.91 -7.53 13.81
N LEU A 51 -3.88 -8.13 14.50
CA LEU A 51 -5.07 -7.45 15.01
C LEU A 51 -4.72 -6.39 16.07
N HIS A 52 -3.76 -6.67 16.95
CA HIS A 52 -3.24 -5.68 17.90
C HIS A 52 -2.57 -4.52 17.19
N ASN A 53 -1.75 -4.78 16.14
CA ASN A 53 -1.12 -3.73 15.35
C ASN A 53 -2.14 -2.85 14.62
N VAL A 54 -3.23 -3.43 14.12
CA VAL A 54 -4.32 -2.62 13.54
C VAL A 54 -4.89 -1.69 14.58
N LYS A 55 -5.21 -2.19 15.78
CA LYS A 55 -5.76 -1.37 16.88
C LYS A 55 -4.77 -0.26 17.27
N ASP A 56 -3.52 -0.61 17.52
CA ASP A 56 -2.49 0.34 17.93
C ASP A 56 -2.29 1.44 16.88
N THR A 57 -2.34 1.07 15.60
CA THR A 57 -2.18 2.02 14.49
C THR A 57 -3.36 2.98 14.38
N ILE A 58 -4.59 2.47 14.40
CA ILE A 58 -5.78 3.34 14.26
C ILE A 58 -6.07 4.20 15.49
N ASP A 59 -5.49 3.86 16.63
CA ASP A 59 -5.62 4.60 17.89
C ASP A 59 -4.45 5.58 18.13
N ARG A 60 -3.48 5.69 17.20
CA ARG A 60 -2.40 6.68 17.31
C ARG A 60 -2.95 8.10 17.30
N GLU A 61 -2.54 8.90 18.28
CA GLU A 61 -2.86 10.31 18.41
C GLU A 61 -1.63 11.14 18.03
N GLU A 62 -1.52 11.51 16.76
CA GLU A 62 -0.40 12.29 16.25
C GLU A 62 -0.91 13.41 15.33
N PRO A 63 -0.31 14.59 15.36
CA PRO A 63 -0.63 15.64 14.39
C PRO A 63 0.14 15.45 13.07
N TRP A 64 -0.41 16.06 12.01
CA TRP A 64 0.37 16.42 10.84
C TRP A 64 1.44 17.46 11.22
N PRO A 65 2.52 17.64 10.44
CA PRO A 65 3.54 18.65 10.72
C PRO A 65 3.01 20.09 10.77
N ASP A 66 1.86 20.38 10.17
CA ASP A 66 1.17 21.67 10.22
C ASP A 66 0.31 21.86 11.48
N GLY A 67 0.26 20.85 12.35
CA GLY A 67 -0.43 20.90 13.64
C GLY A 67 -1.85 20.33 13.65
N ASP A 68 -2.43 20.03 12.48
CA ASP A 68 -3.73 19.37 12.40
C ASP A 68 -3.66 17.93 12.91
N GLY A 69 -4.63 17.51 13.69
CA GLY A 69 -4.71 16.12 14.18
C GLY A 69 -4.95 15.12 13.05
N ILE A 70 -4.22 14.04 13.04
CA ILE A 70 -4.42 12.95 12.08
C ILE A 70 -5.58 12.07 12.56
N GLN A 71 -6.71 12.13 11.85
CA GLN A 71 -7.81 11.18 12.02
C GLN A 71 -7.48 9.89 11.25
N ARG A 72 -7.56 8.74 11.91
CA ARG A 72 -7.37 7.43 11.25
C ARG A 72 -8.68 6.69 11.08
N GLN A 73 -8.82 6.04 9.91
CA GLN A 73 -9.99 5.23 9.57
C GLN A 73 -9.55 3.82 9.19
N LEU A 74 -10.25 2.81 9.72
CA LEU A 74 -10.09 1.41 9.32
C LEU A 74 -11.05 1.15 8.15
N LEU A 75 -10.50 1.12 6.93
CA LEU A 75 -11.28 1.02 5.70
C LEU A 75 -11.62 -0.42 5.32
N SER A 76 -10.71 -1.35 5.60
CA SER A 76 -10.94 -2.78 5.44
C SER A 76 -10.19 -3.57 6.50
N LEU A 77 -10.75 -4.72 6.86
CA LEU A 77 -10.14 -5.72 7.73
C LEU A 77 -10.66 -7.08 7.27
N ASP A 78 -9.77 -7.95 6.82
CA ASP A 78 -10.09 -9.30 6.39
C ASP A 78 -9.32 -10.33 7.21
N THR A 79 -10.05 -11.19 7.89
CA THR A 79 -9.52 -12.29 8.70
C THR A 79 -9.83 -13.65 8.09
N SER A 80 -10.39 -13.71 6.89
CA SER A 80 -10.79 -14.95 6.22
C SER A 80 -9.63 -15.73 5.62
N GLY A 81 -8.54 -15.03 5.25
CA GLY A 81 -7.33 -15.62 4.69
C GLY A 81 -6.41 -16.24 5.74
N LYS A 82 -5.27 -16.74 5.29
CA LYS A 82 -4.21 -17.26 6.16
C LYS A 82 -3.67 -16.16 7.07
N HIS A 83 -3.36 -15.01 6.51
CA HIS A 83 -2.89 -13.82 7.21
C HIS A 83 -3.99 -12.77 7.27
N VAL A 84 -3.97 -11.97 8.33
CA VAL A 84 -4.87 -10.81 8.46
C VAL A 84 -4.39 -9.72 7.49
N THR A 85 -5.34 -9.15 6.74
CA THR A 85 -5.09 -8.02 5.86
C THR A 85 -5.94 -6.83 6.25
N ALA A 86 -5.44 -5.61 6.01
CA ALA A 86 -6.12 -4.38 6.41
C ALA A 86 -5.74 -3.20 5.50
N ALA A 87 -6.62 -2.20 5.47
CA ALA A 87 -6.33 -0.89 4.92
C ALA A 87 -6.67 0.20 5.93
N VAL A 88 -5.70 1.04 6.23
CA VAL A 88 -5.82 2.15 7.20
C VAL A 88 -5.57 3.46 6.49
N ALA A 89 -6.47 4.42 6.66
CA ALA A 89 -6.31 5.78 6.16
C ALA A 89 -5.90 6.76 7.25
N GLN A 90 -5.08 7.72 6.86
CA GLN A 90 -4.83 8.96 7.57
C GLN A 90 -5.60 10.07 6.85
N GLY A 91 -6.41 10.82 7.58
CA GLY A 91 -7.39 11.73 7.01
C GLY A 91 -8.74 11.07 6.74
N ASN A 92 -9.71 11.87 6.33
CA ASN A 92 -11.08 11.38 6.09
C ASN A 92 -11.30 11.10 4.59
N VAL A 93 -11.27 9.82 4.20
CA VAL A 93 -11.47 9.42 2.79
C VAL A 93 -12.87 9.76 2.25
N ASP A 94 -13.86 9.94 3.13
CA ASP A 94 -15.23 10.24 2.70
C ASP A 94 -15.37 11.71 2.25
N THR A 95 -14.42 12.58 2.59
CA THR A 95 -14.50 14.02 2.28
C THR A 95 -13.22 14.59 1.65
N ALA A 96 -12.10 13.87 1.66
CA ALA A 96 -10.84 14.37 1.12
C ALA A 96 -10.94 14.66 -0.38
N ASP A 97 -10.36 15.77 -0.82
CA ASP A 97 -10.25 16.15 -2.23
C ASP A 97 -9.25 15.26 -2.97
N HIS A 98 -8.17 14.89 -2.28
CA HIS A 98 -7.11 14.01 -2.80
C HIS A 98 -6.95 12.77 -1.92
N VAL A 99 -6.97 11.60 -2.53
CA VAL A 99 -6.76 10.32 -1.85
C VAL A 99 -5.57 9.59 -2.48
N GLY A 100 -4.51 9.38 -1.73
CA GLY A 100 -3.36 8.57 -2.12
C GLY A 100 -3.46 7.16 -1.56
N VAL A 101 -3.31 6.14 -2.39
CA VAL A 101 -3.32 4.73 -1.99
C VAL A 101 -1.92 4.14 -2.16
N ILE A 102 -1.23 3.89 -1.06
CA ILE A 102 0.11 3.28 -1.07
C ILE A 102 -0.06 1.77 -1.06
N VAL A 103 0.50 1.11 -2.11
CA VAL A 103 0.49 -0.35 -2.26
C VAL A 103 1.91 -0.88 -2.09
N PRO A 104 2.23 -1.49 -0.94
CA PRO A 104 3.55 -2.02 -0.65
C PRO A 104 3.78 -3.40 -1.28
N GLY A 105 5.04 -3.84 -1.29
CA GLY A 105 5.47 -5.07 -1.93
C GLY A 105 5.92 -6.18 -0.99
N LEU A 106 7.06 -6.79 -1.32
CA LEU A 106 7.65 -7.91 -0.61
C LEU A 106 7.79 -7.64 0.91
N TYR A 107 7.54 -8.67 1.71
CA TYR A 107 7.54 -8.66 3.17
C TYR A 107 6.51 -7.74 3.83
N SER A 108 5.63 -7.10 3.07
CA SER A 108 4.57 -6.30 3.69
C SER A 108 3.51 -7.19 4.30
N ASN A 109 3.30 -7.05 5.60
CA ASN A 109 2.23 -7.71 6.32
C ASN A 109 1.78 -6.87 7.52
N VAL A 110 0.55 -7.07 7.95
CA VAL A 110 -0.05 -6.29 9.04
C VAL A 110 0.64 -6.55 10.38
N ALA A 111 1.07 -7.80 10.63
CA ALA A 111 1.65 -8.20 11.91
C ALA A 111 2.99 -7.51 12.24
N THR A 112 3.75 -7.10 11.22
CA THR A 112 5.10 -6.54 11.42
C THR A 112 5.30 -5.15 10.81
N ASN A 113 4.56 -4.77 9.78
CA ASN A 113 4.89 -3.59 8.98
C ASN A 113 3.81 -2.51 8.94
N LEU A 114 2.60 -2.73 9.44
CA LEU A 114 1.52 -1.73 9.33
C LEU A 114 1.93 -0.38 9.92
N GLY A 115 2.57 -0.39 11.11
CA GLY A 115 3.05 0.84 11.74
C GLY A 115 4.08 1.59 10.91
N LYS A 116 5.01 0.87 10.25
CA LYS A 116 5.99 1.46 9.34
C LYS A 116 5.32 2.11 8.14
N TYR A 117 4.37 1.43 7.51
CA TYR A 117 3.65 2.00 6.35
C TYR A 117 2.73 3.15 6.74
N ASP A 118 2.21 3.16 7.98
CA ASP A 118 1.51 4.33 8.52
C ASP A 118 2.46 5.53 8.68
N ASP A 119 3.71 5.30 9.14
CA ASP A 119 4.74 6.33 9.19
C ASP A 119 5.13 6.83 7.80
N ASP A 120 5.32 5.95 6.82
CA ASP A 120 5.59 6.31 5.43
C ASP A 120 4.42 7.12 4.82
N ALA A 121 3.18 6.72 5.11
CA ALA A 121 1.98 7.46 4.68
C ALA A 121 1.91 8.86 5.32
N LYS A 122 2.33 9.01 6.57
CA LYS A 122 2.42 10.31 7.24
C LYS A 122 3.42 11.24 6.57
N VAL A 123 4.62 10.73 6.26
CA VAL A 123 5.67 11.51 5.57
C VAL A 123 5.20 11.93 4.17
N MET A 124 4.66 11.00 3.39
CA MET A 124 4.15 11.29 2.05
C MET A 124 2.94 12.24 2.11
N GLY A 125 1.98 12.00 3.01
CA GLY A 125 0.80 12.83 3.20
C GLY A 125 1.14 14.26 3.61
N ALA A 126 2.15 14.46 4.46
CA ALA A 126 2.65 15.80 4.80
C ALA A 126 3.17 16.55 3.56
N ASN A 127 3.88 15.86 2.67
CA ASN A 127 4.32 16.46 1.41
C ASN A 127 3.14 16.73 0.45
N VAL A 128 2.19 15.82 0.33
CA VAL A 128 0.97 16.04 -0.47
C VAL A 128 0.23 17.27 0.01
N ARG A 129 0.06 17.45 1.32
CA ARG A 129 -0.58 18.64 1.92
C ARG A 129 0.13 19.94 1.56
N LYS A 130 1.46 19.95 1.48
CA LYS A 130 2.23 21.13 1.03
C LYS A 130 1.89 21.55 -0.40
N HIS A 131 1.53 20.61 -1.26
CA HIS A 131 1.23 20.84 -2.67
C HIS A 131 -0.27 20.94 -2.98
N SER A 132 -1.15 20.69 -2.01
CA SER A 132 -2.60 20.63 -2.23
C SER A 132 -3.29 22.01 -2.26
N ASN A 133 -2.57 23.09 -2.00
CA ASN A 133 -3.13 24.45 -1.98
C ASN A 133 -4.33 24.60 -1.01
N GLY A 134 -4.30 23.91 0.11
CA GLY A 134 -5.37 23.93 1.12
C GLY A 134 -6.50 22.91 0.87
N GLU A 135 -6.46 22.18 -0.22
CA GLU A 135 -7.37 21.06 -0.46
C GLU A 135 -7.06 19.90 0.51
N SER A 136 -8.09 19.18 0.91
CA SER A 136 -7.98 18.11 1.92
C SER A 136 -7.36 16.84 1.36
N VAL A 137 -6.57 16.16 2.18
CA VAL A 137 -5.78 14.98 1.79
C VAL A 137 -6.05 13.81 2.72
N ALA A 138 -6.23 12.63 2.15
CA ALA A 138 -6.20 11.37 2.87
C ALA A 138 -5.18 10.42 2.23
N MET A 139 -4.41 9.72 3.06
CA MET A 139 -3.44 8.70 2.62
C MET A 139 -3.86 7.33 3.16
N ILE A 140 -3.85 6.32 2.30
CA ILE A 140 -4.21 4.95 2.64
C ILE A 140 -2.97 4.07 2.58
N SER A 141 -2.66 3.41 3.70
CA SER A 141 -1.73 2.28 3.73
C SER A 141 -2.52 1.02 3.40
N TYR A 142 -2.38 0.51 2.16
CA TYR A 142 -3.12 -0.62 1.67
C TYR A 142 -2.32 -1.93 1.86
N LEU A 143 -2.56 -2.62 2.97
CA LEU A 143 -2.09 -3.99 3.23
C LEU A 143 -3.28 -4.97 3.10
N GLY A 144 -4.13 -4.73 2.11
CA GLY A 144 -5.38 -5.46 1.85
C GLY A 144 -5.21 -6.73 1.02
N TYR A 145 -3.97 -7.15 0.75
CA TYR A 145 -3.67 -8.40 0.07
C TYR A 145 -2.52 -9.15 0.75
N GLU A 146 -2.46 -10.45 0.54
CA GLU A 146 -1.33 -11.26 1.02
C GLU A 146 -0.15 -11.10 0.05
N ALA A 147 0.77 -10.18 0.38
CA ALA A 147 2.00 -9.97 -0.37
C ALA A 147 2.98 -11.15 -0.18
N PRO A 148 3.92 -11.38 -1.13
CA PRO A 148 4.99 -12.36 -0.93
C PRO A 148 5.78 -12.11 0.35
N GLN A 149 6.06 -13.15 1.11
CA GLN A 149 6.80 -13.08 2.36
C GLN A 149 8.23 -13.66 2.26
N ASN A 150 8.64 -14.07 1.07
CA ASN A 150 9.99 -14.52 0.77
C ASN A 150 10.30 -14.39 -0.73
N ILE A 151 11.57 -14.49 -1.09
CA ILE A 151 12.04 -14.33 -2.47
C ILE A 151 11.46 -15.39 -3.42
N ALA A 152 11.23 -16.61 -2.96
CA ALA A 152 10.66 -17.66 -3.81
C ALA A 152 9.19 -17.35 -4.20
N GLU A 153 8.43 -16.74 -3.29
CA GLU A 153 7.06 -16.30 -3.55
C GLU A 153 7.00 -15.11 -4.51
N VAL A 154 8.02 -14.24 -4.54
CA VAL A 154 8.09 -13.13 -5.50
C VAL A 154 8.07 -13.62 -6.95
N ALA A 155 8.67 -14.77 -7.23
CA ALA A 155 8.66 -15.36 -8.58
C ALA A 155 7.26 -15.84 -9.02
N ASP A 156 6.31 -15.98 -8.09
CA ASP A 156 4.93 -16.35 -8.38
C ASP A 156 4.06 -15.11 -8.59
N ILE A 157 3.80 -14.79 -9.85
CA ILE A 157 2.92 -13.68 -10.23
C ILE A 157 1.48 -13.85 -9.70
N GLY A 158 1.09 -15.04 -9.28
CA GLY A 158 -0.22 -15.33 -8.69
C GLY A 158 -0.52 -14.48 -7.46
N TYR A 159 0.50 -14.10 -6.68
CA TYR A 159 0.34 -13.15 -5.57
C TYR A 159 -0.09 -11.77 -6.05
N ALA A 160 0.54 -11.25 -7.12
CA ALA A 160 0.17 -9.97 -7.69
C ALA A 160 -1.23 -10.01 -8.34
N GLN A 161 -1.57 -11.08 -9.03
CA GLN A 161 -2.88 -11.25 -9.67
C GLN A 161 -4.02 -11.29 -8.64
N LYS A 162 -3.88 -12.09 -7.58
CA LYS A 162 -4.86 -12.15 -6.49
C LYS A 162 -4.94 -10.82 -5.72
N GLY A 163 -3.80 -10.20 -5.48
CA GLY A 163 -3.72 -8.89 -4.86
C GLY A 163 -4.39 -7.82 -5.70
N ALA A 164 -4.22 -7.86 -7.02
CA ALA A 164 -4.84 -6.94 -7.96
C ALA A 164 -6.37 -7.05 -7.97
N ASP A 165 -6.93 -8.26 -7.88
CA ASP A 165 -8.38 -8.46 -7.79
C ASP A 165 -8.95 -7.79 -6.52
N LYS A 166 -8.28 -7.99 -5.39
CA LYS A 166 -8.67 -7.36 -4.11
C LYS A 166 -8.52 -5.83 -4.16
N LEU A 167 -7.42 -5.33 -4.70
CA LEU A 167 -7.18 -3.89 -4.82
C LEU A 167 -8.19 -3.23 -5.76
N ALA A 168 -8.49 -3.83 -6.90
CA ALA A 168 -9.50 -3.31 -7.83
C ALA A 168 -10.88 -3.24 -7.18
N GLY A 169 -11.29 -4.28 -6.46
CA GLY A 169 -12.54 -4.27 -5.68
C GLY A 169 -12.57 -3.19 -4.61
N PHE A 170 -11.45 -3.00 -3.90
CA PHE A 170 -11.32 -1.94 -2.89
C PHE A 170 -11.44 -0.54 -3.50
N LEU A 171 -10.75 -0.27 -4.62
CA LEU A 171 -10.77 1.01 -5.31
C LEU A 171 -12.16 1.33 -5.88
N ASN A 172 -12.80 0.37 -6.55
CA ASN A 172 -14.17 0.53 -7.03
C ASN A 172 -15.16 0.82 -5.87
N GLY A 173 -14.99 0.16 -4.73
CA GLY A 173 -15.83 0.40 -3.54
C GLY A 173 -15.58 1.74 -2.87
N LEU A 174 -14.33 2.23 -2.90
CA LEU A 174 -13.96 3.56 -2.41
C LEU A 174 -14.63 4.64 -3.25
N ASP A 175 -14.49 4.56 -4.56
CA ASP A 175 -15.09 5.48 -5.54
C ASP A 175 -16.62 5.50 -5.43
N ALA A 176 -17.29 4.35 -5.45
CA ALA A 176 -18.73 4.25 -5.29
C ALA A 176 -19.23 4.86 -3.97
N SER A 177 -18.45 4.75 -2.89
CA SER A 177 -18.76 5.39 -1.61
C SER A 177 -18.67 6.91 -1.69
N ARG A 178 -17.71 7.42 -2.47
CA ARG A 178 -17.56 8.86 -2.70
C ARG A 178 -18.68 9.42 -3.56
N GLU A 179 -18.99 8.76 -4.67
CA GLU A 179 -20.11 9.17 -5.54
C GLU A 179 -21.46 9.19 -4.81
N ALA A 180 -21.69 8.23 -3.91
CA ALA A 180 -22.90 8.19 -3.09
C ALA A 180 -22.91 9.21 -1.93
N GLY A 181 -21.77 9.79 -1.60
CA GLY A 181 -21.59 10.72 -0.50
C GLY A 181 -21.78 12.19 -0.88
N PRO A 182 -21.91 13.08 0.11
CA PRO A 182 -22.15 14.51 -0.15
C PRO A 182 -20.94 15.26 -0.72
N ALA A 183 -19.73 14.74 -0.56
CA ALA A 183 -18.50 15.37 -1.05
C ALA A 183 -18.24 15.11 -2.55
N GLY A 184 -18.94 14.13 -3.14
CA GLY A 184 -18.76 13.77 -4.54
C GLY A 184 -17.44 13.06 -4.81
N ASP A 185 -17.04 13.06 -6.07
CA ASP A 185 -15.81 12.43 -6.56
C ASP A 185 -14.55 12.99 -5.89
N ALA A 186 -13.50 12.18 -5.84
CA ALA A 186 -12.18 12.55 -5.30
C ALA A 186 -11.11 12.26 -6.34
N HIS A 187 -10.03 13.06 -6.33
CA HIS A 187 -8.84 12.73 -7.08
C HIS A 187 -8.13 11.54 -6.38
N ILE A 188 -8.17 10.36 -6.99
CA ILE A 188 -7.60 9.12 -6.44
C ILE A 188 -6.32 8.76 -7.19
N SER A 189 -5.20 8.70 -6.46
CA SER A 189 -3.90 8.26 -6.98
C SER A 189 -3.50 6.96 -6.32
N VAL A 190 -3.03 6.00 -7.12
CA VAL A 190 -2.47 4.74 -6.63
C VAL A 190 -0.95 4.79 -6.75
N ALA A 191 -0.25 4.66 -5.64
CA ALA A 191 1.21 4.72 -5.52
C ALA A 191 1.76 3.33 -5.16
N GLY A 192 2.20 2.58 -6.17
CA GLY A 192 2.71 1.22 -6.00
C GLY A 192 4.23 1.19 -5.90
N HIS A 193 4.75 0.57 -4.85
CA HIS A 193 6.17 0.37 -4.60
C HIS A 193 6.58 -1.08 -4.77
N SER A 194 7.73 -1.32 -5.42
CA SER A 194 8.30 -2.65 -5.52
C SER A 194 7.30 -3.65 -6.16
N PHE A 195 7.17 -4.84 -5.63
CA PHE A 195 6.15 -5.82 -6.06
C PHE A 195 4.72 -5.26 -6.02
N GLY A 196 4.44 -4.34 -5.09
CA GLY A 196 3.16 -3.62 -5.02
C GLY A 196 2.86 -2.77 -6.26
N SER A 197 3.87 -2.32 -6.99
CA SER A 197 3.69 -1.59 -8.25
C SER A 197 3.14 -2.49 -9.36
N THR A 198 3.62 -3.73 -9.45
CA THR A 198 3.07 -4.73 -10.38
C THR A 198 1.64 -5.08 -10.03
N THR A 199 1.36 -5.31 -8.75
CA THR A 199 0.00 -5.53 -8.23
C THR A 199 -0.93 -4.37 -8.58
N ALA A 200 -0.49 -3.13 -8.35
CA ALA A 200 -1.24 -1.92 -8.70
C ALA A 200 -1.48 -1.82 -10.21
N GLY A 201 -0.47 -2.07 -11.04
CA GLY A 201 -0.60 -2.05 -12.49
C GLY A 201 -1.65 -3.04 -13.00
N ILE A 202 -1.62 -4.28 -12.52
CA ILE A 202 -2.63 -5.29 -12.87
C ILE A 202 -4.02 -4.83 -12.40
N ALA A 203 -4.14 -4.27 -11.18
CA ALA A 203 -5.41 -3.77 -10.66
C ALA A 203 -6.00 -2.66 -11.54
N LEU A 204 -5.17 -1.77 -12.10
CA LEU A 204 -5.58 -0.69 -12.99
C LEU A 204 -6.10 -1.17 -14.35
N THR A 205 -5.92 -2.43 -14.72
CA THR A 205 -6.58 -3.05 -15.88
C THR A 205 -7.99 -3.54 -15.55
N LYS A 206 -8.36 -3.61 -14.27
CA LYS A 206 -9.58 -4.26 -13.75
C LYS A 206 -10.55 -3.29 -13.08
N VAL A 207 -10.10 -2.12 -12.65
CA VAL A 207 -10.98 -1.08 -12.10
C VAL A 207 -11.97 -0.56 -13.14
N ASN A 208 -13.08 0.00 -12.69
CA ASN A 208 -13.98 0.72 -13.60
C ASN A 208 -13.28 1.99 -14.14
N PRO A 209 -13.58 2.39 -15.39
CA PRO A 209 -13.06 3.66 -15.92
C PRO A 209 -13.46 4.84 -15.02
N GLY A 210 -12.52 5.76 -14.79
CA GLY A 210 -12.74 6.96 -13.98
C GLY A 210 -12.55 6.78 -12.48
N VAL A 211 -12.33 5.56 -11.99
CA VAL A 211 -12.13 5.28 -10.55
C VAL A 211 -10.78 5.81 -10.04
N VAL A 212 -9.74 5.68 -10.84
CA VAL A 212 -8.38 6.12 -10.50
C VAL A 212 -7.94 7.18 -11.50
N ASP A 213 -7.43 8.31 -11.00
CA ASP A 213 -6.94 9.41 -11.84
C ASP A 213 -5.46 9.23 -12.21
N ASP A 214 -4.62 8.82 -11.28
CA ASP A 214 -3.19 8.67 -11.50
C ASP A 214 -2.66 7.35 -10.94
N LEU A 215 -1.79 6.69 -11.72
CA LEU A 215 -0.98 5.56 -11.27
C LEU A 215 0.49 6.00 -11.20
N ILE A 216 1.11 5.79 -10.04
CA ILE A 216 2.52 6.05 -9.83
C ILE A 216 3.20 4.73 -9.48
N GLN A 217 4.20 4.33 -10.25
CA GLN A 217 4.98 3.12 -9.99
C GLN A 217 6.43 3.49 -9.71
N PHE A 218 6.98 3.02 -8.60
CA PHE A 218 8.35 3.32 -8.20
C PHE A 218 9.06 2.10 -7.61
N GLY A 219 10.37 1.98 -7.91
CA GLY A 219 11.15 0.79 -7.58
C GLY A 219 10.53 -0.49 -8.18
N SER A 220 9.97 -0.39 -9.38
CA SER A 220 9.09 -1.41 -9.96
C SER A 220 9.86 -2.53 -10.65
N PRO A 221 9.58 -3.82 -10.34
CA PRO A 221 10.12 -4.95 -11.09
C PRO A 221 9.47 -5.11 -12.47
N GLY A 222 8.28 -4.56 -12.69
CA GLY A 222 7.51 -4.58 -13.93
C GLY A 222 6.16 -3.93 -13.75
N ALA A 223 5.63 -3.32 -14.79
CA ALA A 223 4.42 -2.50 -14.77
C ALA A 223 3.12 -3.29 -14.57
N GLY A 224 3.14 -4.62 -14.68
CA GLY A 224 1.94 -5.46 -14.68
C GLY A 224 1.23 -5.53 -16.04
N VAL A 225 1.69 -4.76 -17.02
CA VAL A 225 1.13 -4.66 -18.38
C VAL A 225 2.24 -4.61 -19.42
N GLN A 226 1.87 -4.80 -20.70
CA GLN A 226 2.77 -4.69 -21.85
C GLN A 226 2.73 -3.30 -22.50
N ASP A 227 1.64 -2.55 -22.26
CA ASP A 227 1.43 -1.21 -22.81
C ASP A 227 0.55 -0.39 -21.87
N VAL A 228 0.82 0.93 -21.77
CA VAL A 228 0.06 1.85 -20.90
C VAL A 228 -1.42 1.96 -21.26
N SER A 229 -1.80 1.65 -22.50
CA SER A 229 -3.20 1.65 -22.94
C SER A 229 -4.06 0.55 -22.30
N GLU A 230 -3.44 -0.44 -21.66
CA GLU A 230 -4.14 -1.48 -20.92
C GLU A 230 -4.72 -0.95 -19.58
N PHE A 231 -4.17 0.13 -19.04
CA PHE A 231 -4.69 0.76 -17.83
C PHE A 231 -6.02 1.47 -18.07
N LYS A 232 -6.93 1.37 -17.12
CA LYS A 232 -8.17 2.16 -17.06
C LYS A 232 -7.89 3.57 -16.52
N LEU A 233 -6.99 4.28 -17.22
CA LEU A 233 -6.55 5.64 -16.91
C LEU A 233 -6.76 6.52 -18.14
N GLU A 234 -6.94 7.81 -17.89
CA GLU A 234 -6.80 8.79 -18.97
C GLU A 234 -5.35 8.83 -19.46
N LYS A 235 -5.18 9.17 -20.75
CA LYS A 235 -3.85 9.25 -21.38
C LYS A 235 -2.98 10.28 -20.65
N GLY A 236 -1.75 9.87 -20.31
CA GLY A 236 -0.76 10.73 -19.66
C GLY A 236 -0.90 10.77 -18.12
N HIS A 237 -1.60 9.79 -17.53
CA HIS A 237 -1.77 9.66 -16.08
C HIS A 237 -1.05 8.44 -15.47
N ALA A 238 -0.13 7.84 -16.21
CA ALA A 238 0.82 6.86 -15.72
C ALA A 238 2.18 7.53 -15.45
N TRP A 239 2.73 7.32 -14.27
CA TRP A 239 3.94 7.98 -13.78
C TRP A 239 4.93 6.95 -13.24
N VAL A 240 6.21 7.19 -13.45
CA VAL A 240 7.29 6.34 -12.95
C VAL A 240 8.35 7.18 -12.25
N SER A 241 8.81 6.69 -11.09
CA SER A 241 10.03 7.16 -10.43
C SER A 241 11.00 6.00 -10.30
N ALA A 242 12.21 6.18 -10.81
CA ALA A 242 13.25 5.16 -10.85
C ALA A 242 14.58 5.78 -10.43
N THR A 243 15.12 5.34 -9.27
CA THR A 243 16.42 5.79 -8.76
C THR A 243 17.58 5.07 -9.47
N ASP A 244 18.80 5.28 -9.01
CA ASP A 244 19.98 4.65 -9.54
C ASP A 244 19.88 3.13 -9.56
N ILE A 245 19.93 2.53 -10.74
CA ILE A 245 19.80 1.08 -10.93
C ILE A 245 20.88 0.26 -10.19
N GLU A 246 22.05 0.84 -9.93
CA GLU A 246 23.11 0.14 -9.21
C GLU A 246 22.76 -0.08 -7.72
N GLN A 247 21.94 0.81 -7.16
CA GLN A 247 21.49 0.76 -5.77
C GLN A 247 20.01 0.41 -5.60
N ASP A 248 19.31 0.17 -6.72
CA ASP A 248 17.93 -0.36 -6.75
C ASP A 248 17.76 -1.29 -7.96
N ARG A 249 18.33 -2.50 -7.87
CA ARG A 249 18.23 -3.51 -8.93
C ARG A 249 16.88 -4.21 -9.02
N VAL A 250 15.92 -3.82 -8.22
CA VAL A 250 14.53 -4.31 -8.36
C VAL A 250 13.90 -3.79 -9.66
N GLN A 251 14.30 -2.60 -10.11
CA GLN A 251 13.75 -1.96 -11.30
C GLN A 251 13.93 -2.81 -12.54
N GLY A 252 12.80 -3.19 -13.17
CA GLY A 252 12.80 -3.97 -14.40
C GLY A 252 13.37 -5.38 -14.28
N MET A 253 13.53 -5.90 -13.04
CA MET A 253 14.09 -7.23 -12.84
C MET A 253 13.11 -8.36 -13.10
N GLY A 254 11.82 -8.07 -13.14
CA GLY A 254 10.79 -9.05 -13.42
C GLY A 254 10.84 -9.51 -14.88
N ASP A 255 10.41 -10.75 -15.12
CA ASP A 255 10.21 -11.27 -16.47
C ASP A 255 9.07 -10.49 -17.15
N ASP A 256 9.34 -9.89 -18.31
CA ASP A 256 8.39 -9.03 -19.04
C ASP A 256 7.05 -9.75 -19.32
N LEU A 257 7.09 -11.05 -19.61
CA LEU A 257 5.88 -11.80 -19.91
C LEU A 257 4.97 -11.99 -18.71
N ARG A 258 5.55 -12.04 -17.49
CA ARG A 258 4.79 -12.25 -16.26
C ARG A 258 4.54 -10.95 -15.50
N PHE A 259 5.59 -10.14 -15.31
CA PHE A 259 5.53 -8.91 -14.52
C PHE A 259 5.16 -7.67 -15.33
N GLY A 260 5.04 -7.81 -16.66
CA GLY A 260 4.92 -6.67 -17.56
C GLY A 260 6.27 -5.99 -17.81
N LYS A 261 6.30 -5.09 -18.75
CA LYS A 261 7.52 -4.35 -19.11
C LYS A 261 7.95 -3.40 -17.99
N ASP A 262 9.24 -3.08 -17.99
CA ASP A 262 9.81 -2.05 -17.11
C ASP A 262 9.15 -0.69 -17.36
N PRO A 263 8.44 -0.10 -16.38
CA PRO A 263 7.75 1.17 -16.57
C PRO A 263 8.71 2.33 -16.87
N ALA A 264 9.97 2.25 -16.41
CA ALA A 264 10.98 3.27 -16.69
C ALA A 264 11.40 3.30 -18.17
N LYS A 265 11.12 2.23 -18.92
CA LYS A 265 11.45 2.10 -20.35
C LYS A 265 10.22 2.06 -21.25
N MET A 266 9.03 1.93 -20.67
CA MET A 266 7.79 1.81 -21.43
C MET A 266 7.34 3.18 -21.95
N PRO A 267 7.07 3.35 -23.26
CA PRO A 267 6.49 4.58 -23.76
C PRO A 267 5.14 4.91 -23.12
N GLY A 268 4.86 6.20 -22.95
CA GLY A 268 3.59 6.69 -22.42
C GLY A 268 3.59 6.99 -20.91
N TYR A 269 4.66 6.65 -20.21
CA TYR A 269 4.86 7.10 -18.82
C TYR A 269 5.45 8.52 -18.78
N ASN A 270 5.00 9.29 -17.79
CA ASN A 270 5.67 10.50 -17.36
C ASN A 270 6.76 10.13 -16.35
N HIS A 271 7.96 10.66 -16.52
CA HIS A 271 9.09 10.38 -15.65
C HIS A 271 9.19 11.42 -14.53
N LEU A 272 9.13 10.95 -13.29
CA LEU A 272 9.39 11.73 -12.09
C LEU A 272 10.87 11.63 -11.71
N SER A 273 11.34 12.51 -10.83
CA SER A 273 12.69 12.40 -10.29
C SER A 273 12.92 11.05 -9.63
N GLY A 274 14.05 10.43 -9.92
CA GLY A 274 14.55 9.23 -9.21
C GLY A 274 15.50 9.57 -8.05
N ASP A 275 15.68 10.84 -7.72
CA ASP A 275 16.56 11.28 -6.63
C ASP A 275 15.88 11.03 -5.28
N VAL A 276 16.26 9.93 -4.64
CA VAL A 276 15.77 9.51 -3.32
C VAL A 276 16.58 10.10 -2.15
N GLY A 277 17.53 10.99 -2.44
CA GLY A 277 18.43 11.58 -1.45
C GLY A 277 19.58 10.66 -1.05
N ASP A 278 20.33 11.09 -0.04
CA ASP A 278 21.55 10.40 0.40
C ASP A 278 21.32 9.30 1.44
N LYS A 279 20.16 9.27 2.07
CA LYS A 279 19.82 8.25 3.08
C LYS A 279 19.64 6.90 2.40
N ILE A 280 20.46 5.94 2.84
CA ILE A 280 20.45 4.55 2.37
C ILE A 280 20.07 3.59 3.50
N ASP A 281 19.60 2.40 3.14
CA ASP A 281 19.40 1.30 4.09
C ASP A 281 20.66 0.44 4.13
N GLU A 282 21.53 0.71 5.10
CA GLU A 282 22.79 -0.02 5.29
C GLU A 282 22.61 -1.49 5.68
N SER A 283 21.40 -1.89 6.09
CA SER A 283 21.07 -3.29 6.39
C SER A 283 20.93 -4.13 5.12
N GLN A 284 20.74 -3.48 3.97
CA GLN A 284 20.57 -4.12 2.67
C GLN A 284 21.91 -4.23 1.92
N PRO A 285 22.08 -5.24 1.05
CA PRO A 285 23.16 -5.27 0.09
C PRO A 285 23.17 -4.00 -0.78
N TYR A 286 24.35 -3.55 -1.21
CA TYR A 286 24.53 -2.32 -2.02
C TYR A 286 23.51 -2.18 -3.15
N ALA A 287 23.23 -3.27 -3.85
CA ALA A 287 22.29 -3.33 -4.97
C ALA A 287 20.82 -2.98 -4.61
N PHE A 288 20.49 -2.85 -3.31
CA PHE A 288 19.12 -2.59 -2.84
C PHE A 288 19.03 -1.48 -1.79
N GLN A 289 20.15 -0.82 -1.50
CA GLN A 289 20.21 0.19 -0.42
C GLN A 289 19.30 1.39 -0.64
N LYS A 290 18.98 1.73 -1.89
CA LYS A 290 18.07 2.83 -2.24
C LYS A 290 16.66 2.38 -2.58
N HIS A 291 16.37 1.08 -2.54
CA HIS A 291 15.05 0.55 -2.92
C HIS A 291 13.89 1.11 -2.08
N GLY A 292 14.09 1.37 -0.80
CA GLY A 292 13.10 2.01 0.09
C GLY A 292 13.15 3.53 0.12
N GLY A 293 14.09 4.14 -0.59
CA GLY A 293 14.40 5.57 -0.47
C GLY A 293 13.34 6.54 -1.03
N TYR A 294 12.37 6.03 -1.77
CA TYR A 294 11.25 6.84 -2.32
C TYR A 294 10.38 7.49 -1.24
N PHE A 295 10.45 7.01 0.00
CA PHE A 295 9.79 7.60 1.16
C PHE A 295 10.71 8.52 1.99
N ASN A 296 11.96 8.75 1.56
CA ASN A 296 12.88 9.61 2.28
C ASN A 296 12.40 11.06 2.28
N GLU A 297 12.19 11.60 3.48
CA GLU A 297 11.77 12.99 3.67
C GLU A 297 12.79 13.95 3.03
N GLY A 298 12.30 14.96 2.31
CA GLY A 298 13.11 15.95 1.63
C GLY A 298 13.70 15.50 0.29
N SER A 299 13.50 14.26 -0.15
CA SER A 299 13.95 13.79 -1.46
C SER A 299 13.10 14.37 -2.58
N LYS A 300 13.71 14.54 -3.77
CA LYS A 300 12.98 15.01 -4.96
C LYS A 300 12.00 13.95 -5.47
N ALA A 301 12.32 12.67 -5.34
CA ALA A 301 11.43 11.58 -5.71
C ALA A 301 10.12 11.65 -4.90
N LEU A 302 10.21 11.76 -3.57
CA LEU A 302 9.05 11.90 -2.71
C LEU A 302 8.25 13.17 -3.04
N ASP A 303 8.93 14.29 -3.28
CA ASP A 303 8.28 15.56 -3.62
C ASP A 303 7.49 15.46 -4.94
N ASP A 304 8.07 14.88 -5.99
CA ASP A 304 7.40 14.69 -7.27
C ASP A 304 6.23 13.71 -7.19
N ILE A 305 6.38 12.59 -6.49
CA ILE A 305 5.28 11.64 -6.23
C ILE A 305 4.14 12.36 -5.50
N SER A 306 4.47 13.16 -4.50
CA SER A 306 3.49 13.92 -3.70
C SER A 306 2.74 14.95 -4.52
N LYS A 307 3.40 15.61 -5.47
CA LYS A 307 2.75 16.54 -6.42
C LYS A 307 1.71 15.84 -7.30
N VAL A 308 2.01 14.64 -7.77
CA VAL A 308 1.02 13.86 -8.55
C VAL A 308 -0.21 13.56 -7.70
N ILE A 309 -0.02 13.07 -6.47
CA ILE A 309 -1.12 12.76 -5.56
C ILE A 309 -1.97 14.01 -5.24
N ALA A 310 -1.33 15.19 -5.18
CA ALA A 310 -2.02 16.47 -4.99
C ALA A 310 -2.67 17.02 -6.28
N GLY A 311 -2.70 16.27 -7.38
CA GLY A 311 -3.22 16.72 -8.66
C GLY A 311 -2.37 17.80 -9.35
N ARG A 312 -1.09 17.90 -9.00
CA ARG A 312 -0.13 18.92 -9.50
C ARG A 312 1.02 18.29 -10.28
N GLY A 313 0.87 17.07 -10.79
CA GLY A 313 1.85 16.42 -11.66
C GLY A 313 2.12 17.26 -12.92
N LYS A 314 3.39 17.35 -13.31
CA LYS A 314 3.78 18.01 -14.56
C LYS A 314 4.09 16.96 -15.61
N LYS A 315 3.34 16.98 -16.70
CA LYS A 315 3.54 16.11 -17.87
C LYS A 315 4.69 16.60 -18.73
#